data_e6da196b8431dcb7426f222a49593bfb
#
_entry.id   e6da196b8431dcb7426f222a49593bfb
#
_cell.length_a   1.000
_cell.length_b   1.000
_cell.length_c   1.000
_cell.angle_alpha   90.00
_cell.angle_beta   90.00
_cell.angle_gamma   90.00
#
_symmetry.space_group_name_H-M   'P 1'
#
loop_
_entity.id
_entity.type
_entity.pdbx_description
1 polymer ?
#
loop_
_entity_poly.entity_id
_entity_poly.type
_entity_poly.pdbx_seq_one_letter_code
_entity_poly.pdbx_strand_id
1 'polypeptide(L)'
;KKNFPGHQALVCTHTDGHNESGNIHVHIVINSLRKYDIPQEPYMEFDCEAKAGYKHHLSTAYLIHLKQEVMDMCKKEGLHQVDLLTPAERKITEKEYWAQRRGQEKLDKLNQKMKEDGITPKGTRYQTEKQFLRDAIDDAASTARSPEEFSKILDEKYHIIFKISRNRYSYLHPGRKKYITGRNLGTRYTEDFLLKTFEENTKSHKEQKEEILEQQSPNTSTDL
;
A
#
# COMPACT_ATOMS: atom_id res chain seq x y z
N LYS A 1 -30.75 2.58 -1.88
CA LYS A 1 -31.59 1.74 -2.80
C LYS A 1 -30.86 1.44 -4.09
N LYS A 2 -30.15 2.41 -4.69
CA LYS A 2 -29.43 2.27 -5.97
C LYS A 2 -28.43 1.09 -5.95
N ASN A 3 -27.53 1.03 -4.97
CA ASN A 3 -26.44 0.05 -4.92
C ASN A 3 -26.84 -1.31 -4.32
N PHE A 4 -28.00 -1.41 -3.69
CA PHE A 4 -28.56 -2.66 -3.16
C PHE A 4 -30.02 -2.79 -3.55
N PRO A 5 -30.34 -2.84 -4.84
CA PRO A 5 -31.71 -2.91 -5.31
C PRO A 5 -32.37 -4.20 -4.83
N GLY A 6 -33.63 -4.09 -4.41
CA GLY A 6 -34.40 -5.24 -3.89
C GLY A 6 -34.07 -5.66 -2.46
N HIS A 7 -33.07 -5.10 -1.80
CA HIS A 7 -32.73 -5.38 -0.41
C HIS A 7 -33.37 -4.39 0.56
N GLN A 8 -33.70 -4.85 1.75
CA GLN A 8 -34.04 -3.98 2.87
C GLN A 8 -32.76 -3.51 3.54
N ALA A 9 -32.73 -2.26 3.95
CA ALA A 9 -31.58 -1.68 4.63
C ALA A 9 -32.03 -0.82 5.81
N LEU A 10 -31.27 -0.86 6.88
CA LEU A 10 -31.30 0.10 7.99
C LEU A 10 -30.06 0.98 7.88
N VAL A 11 -30.26 2.30 7.95
CA VAL A 11 -29.18 3.28 7.89
C VAL A 11 -29.17 4.07 9.17
N CYS A 12 -28.04 4.16 9.84
CA CYS A 12 -27.86 4.89 11.08
C CYS A 12 -26.61 5.75 10.98
N THR A 13 -26.75 7.05 11.23
CA THR A 13 -25.64 8.02 11.24
C THR A 13 -25.22 8.29 12.68
N HIS A 14 -23.92 8.20 12.93
CA HIS A 14 -23.29 8.56 14.20
C HIS A 14 -22.46 9.83 14.01
N THR A 15 -22.61 10.77 14.93
CA THR A 15 -21.92 12.08 14.86
C THR A 15 -20.78 12.21 15.86
N ASP A 16 -20.71 11.32 16.83
CA ASP A 16 -19.76 11.33 17.95
C ASP A 16 -18.46 10.55 17.68
N GLY A 17 -18.49 9.62 16.75
CA GLY A 17 -17.35 8.74 16.47
C GLY A 17 -17.04 7.78 17.62
N HIS A 18 -16.11 6.84 17.37
CA HIS A 18 -15.58 5.99 18.44
C HIS A 18 -14.61 6.78 19.31
N ASN A 19 -14.75 6.70 20.63
CA ASN A 19 -13.94 7.42 21.61
C ASN A 19 -14.02 8.96 21.47
N GLU A 20 -15.20 9.50 21.21
CA GLU A 20 -15.42 10.95 21.12
C GLU A 20 -14.54 11.66 20.08
N SER A 21 -14.13 10.92 19.04
CA SER A 21 -13.25 11.44 17.98
C SER A 21 -13.89 12.51 17.10
N GLY A 22 -15.20 12.72 17.22
CA GLY A 22 -15.98 13.64 16.38
C GLY A 22 -16.13 13.20 14.92
N ASN A 23 -15.69 11.99 14.58
CA ASN A 23 -15.79 11.48 13.21
C ASN A 23 -17.22 11.06 12.89
N ILE A 24 -17.85 11.76 11.97
CA ILE A 24 -19.18 11.42 11.46
C ILE A 24 -19.04 10.16 10.60
N HIS A 25 -19.83 9.14 10.90
CA HIS A 25 -19.85 7.90 10.12
C HIS A 25 -21.24 7.29 10.04
N VAL A 26 -21.46 6.46 9.04
CA VAL A 26 -22.77 5.84 8.76
C VAL A 26 -22.63 4.33 8.81
N HIS A 27 -23.51 3.67 9.56
CA HIS A 27 -23.69 2.22 9.51
C HIS A 27 -24.85 1.88 8.59
N ILE A 28 -24.62 0.96 7.65
CA ILE A 28 -25.65 0.45 6.75
C ILE A 28 -25.75 -1.05 6.98
N VAL A 29 -26.85 -1.49 7.56
CA VAL A 29 -27.15 -2.92 7.74
C VAL A 29 -28.11 -3.33 6.63
N ILE A 30 -27.74 -4.33 5.83
CA ILE A 30 -28.47 -4.75 4.65
C ILE A 30 -28.96 -6.18 4.89
N ASN A 31 -30.23 -6.45 4.65
CA ASN A 31 -30.77 -7.81 4.65
C ASN A 31 -30.03 -8.62 3.55
N SER A 32 -29.51 -9.78 3.91
CA SER A 32 -28.73 -10.62 2.99
C SER A 32 -29.54 -11.14 1.80
N LEU A 33 -30.84 -11.33 1.96
CA LEU A 33 -31.72 -11.86 0.91
C LEU A 33 -32.42 -10.73 0.17
N ARG A 34 -32.50 -10.82 -1.14
CA ARG A 34 -33.28 -9.96 -2.00
C ARG A 34 -34.77 -10.24 -1.79
N LYS A 35 -35.57 -9.17 -1.64
CA LYS A 35 -36.99 -9.28 -1.31
C LYS A 35 -37.87 -9.49 -2.56
N TYR A 36 -37.46 -8.94 -3.71
CA TYR A 36 -38.16 -9.02 -4.99
C TYR A 36 -37.17 -9.05 -6.15
N ASP A 37 -37.64 -9.59 -7.29
CA ASP A 37 -36.83 -9.60 -8.52
C ASP A 37 -36.50 -8.19 -8.99
N ILE A 38 -35.31 -8.03 -9.57
CA ILE A 38 -34.86 -6.78 -10.19
C ILE A 38 -34.30 -7.07 -11.59
N PRO A 39 -34.13 -6.06 -12.45
CA PRO A 39 -33.31 -6.21 -13.64
C PRO A 39 -31.88 -6.62 -13.29
N GLN A 40 -31.26 -7.40 -14.18
CA GLN A 40 -29.85 -7.74 -14.03
C GLN A 40 -28.99 -6.48 -14.22
N GLU A 41 -28.07 -6.25 -13.29
CA GLU A 41 -27.15 -5.14 -13.34
C GLU A 41 -25.81 -5.58 -13.94
N PRO A 42 -25.05 -4.67 -14.59
CA PRO A 42 -23.79 -5.02 -15.27
C PRO A 42 -22.69 -5.63 -14.40
N TYR A 43 -22.76 -5.42 -13.07
CA TYR A 43 -21.81 -5.98 -12.10
C TYR A 43 -22.22 -7.37 -11.59
N MET A 44 -23.38 -7.90 -11.97
CA MET A 44 -23.84 -9.24 -11.60
C MET A 44 -23.21 -10.28 -12.50
N GLU A 45 -22.64 -11.31 -11.91
CA GLU A 45 -21.99 -12.41 -12.61
C GLU A 45 -22.97 -13.50 -13.04
N PHE A 46 -24.07 -13.66 -12.28
CA PHE A 46 -25.06 -14.74 -12.47
C PHE A 46 -26.48 -14.19 -12.52
N ASP A 47 -27.31 -14.75 -13.39
CA ASP A 47 -28.73 -14.36 -13.53
C ASP A 47 -29.53 -14.51 -12.25
N CYS A 48 -29.20 -15.49 -11.42
CA CYS A 48 -29.88 -15.71 -10.14
C CYS A 48 -29.64 -14.58 -9.12
N GLU A 49 -28.60 -13.78 -9.30
CA GLU A 49 -28.33 -12.65 -8.39
C GLU A 49 -29.41 -11.57 -8.47
N ALA A 50 -30.16 -11.49 -9.56
CA ALA A 50 -31.27 -10.56 -9.75
C ALA A 50 -32.60 -11.06 -9.14
N LYS A 51 -32.66 -12.30 -8.64
CA LYS A 51 -33.90 -12.95 -8.19
C LYS A 51 -34.17 -12.78 -6.70
N ALA A 52 -35.44 -12.74 -6.34
CA ALA A 52 -35.89 -12.76 -4.96
C ALA A 52 -35.42 -14.04 -4.25
N GLY A 53 -35.09 -13.94 -2.95
CA GLY A 53 -34.59 -15.05 -2.15
C GLY A 53 -33.09 -15.33 -2.31
N TYR A 54 -32.42 -14.72 -3.26
CA TYR A 54 -30.97 -14.85 -3.42
C TYR A 54 -30.19 -13.83 -2.59
N LYS A 55 -29.01 -14.23 -2.16
CA LYS A 55 -28.09 -13.35 -1.42
C LYS A 55 -27.44 -12.34 -2.35
N HIS A 56 -27.17 -11.16 -1.80
CA HIS A 56 -26.29 -10.24 -2.47
C HIS A 56 -24.87 -10.81 -2.57
N HIS A 57 -24.31 -10.83 -3.78
CA HIS A 57 -22.96 -11.32 -4.04
C HIS A 57 -21.97 -10.15 -4.07
N LEU A 58 -20.97 -10.18 -3.18
CA LEU A 58 -19.90 -9.18 -3.13
C LEU A 58 -18.76 -9.57 -4.10
N SER A 59 -19.06 -9.55 -5.40
CA SER A 59 -18.04 -9.79 -6.43
C SER A 59 -17.02 -8.65 -6.49
N THR A 60 -15.88 -8.90 -7.13
CA THR A 60 -14.89 -7.85 -7.40
C THR A 60 -15.49 -6.74 -8.27
N ALA A 61 -16.29 -7.10 -9.27
CA ALA A 61 -16.97 -6.15 -10.15
C ALA A 61 -17.93 -5.25 -9.36
N TYR A 62 -18.73 -5.85 -8.45
CA TYR A 62 -19.61 -5.07 -7.58
C TYR A 62 -18.84 -4.11 -6.66
N LEU A 63 -17.74 -4.56 -6.05
CA LEU A 63 -16.94 -3.72 -5.16
C LEU A 63 -16.29 -2.54 -5.91
N ILE A 64 -15.86 -2.75 -7.15
CA ILE A 64 -15.37 -1.67 -8.01
C ILE A 64 -16.49 -0.68 -8.31
N HIS A 65 -17.67 -1.18 -8.72
CA HIS A 65 -18.84 -0.35 -8.98
C HIS A 65 -19.23 0.50 -7.75
N LEU A 66 -19.32 -0.12 -6.56
CA LEU A 66 -19.67 0.58 -5.34
C LEU A 66 -18.67 1.68 -4.98
N LYS A 67 -17.37 1.40 -5.09
CA LYS A 67 -16.31 2.39 -4.86
C LYS A 67 -16.40 3.56 -5.82
N GLN A 68 -16.61 3.29 -7.12
CA GLN A 68 -16.77 4.32 -8.13
C GLN A 68 -17.97 5.22 -7.83
N GLU A 69 -19.13 4.64 -7.50
CA GLU A 69 -20.33 5.37 -7.14
C GLU A 69 -20.10 6.30 -5.93
N VAL A 70 -19.38 5.83 -4.91
CA VAL A 70 -19.04 6.67 -3.74
C VAL A 70 -18.12 7.82 -4.14
N MET A 71 -17.10 7.56 -4.96
CA MET A 71 -16.18 8.59 -5.45
C MET A 71 -16.92 9.65 -6.28
N ASP A 72 -17.82 9.22 -7.16
CA ASP A 72 -18.62 10.11 -8.01
C ASP A 72 -19.57 10.98 -7.18
N MET A 73 -20.19 10.42 -6.15
CA MET A 73 -21.00 11.19 -5.20
C MET A 73 -20.16 12.24 -4.45
N CYS A 74 -19.01 11.85 -3.92
CA CYS A 74 -18.11 12.79 -3.25
C CYS A 74 -17.66 13.92 -4.16
N LYS A 75 -17.31 13.59 -5.42
CA LYS A 75 -16.92 14.58 -6.43
C LYS A 75 -18.05 15.54 -6.74
N LYS A 76 -19.28 15.04 -6.89
CA LYS A 76 -20.46 15.85 -7.17
C LYS A 76 -20.75 16.85 -6.05
N GLU A 77 -20.56 16.44 -4.81
CA GLU A 77 -20.80 17.29 -3.62
C GLU A 77 -19.57 18.14 -3.25
N GLY A 78 -18.49 18.14 -4.06
CA GLY A 78 -17.27 18.91 -3.80
C GLY A 78 -16.50 18.44 -2.56
N LEU A 79 -16.72 17.21 -2.09
CA LEU A 79 -16.06 16.66 -0.93
C LEU A 79 -14.66 16.16 -1.29
N HIS A 80 -13.72 16.31 -0.35
CA HIS A 80 -12.41 15.68 -0.48
C HIS A 80 -12.58 14.16 -0.50
N GLN A 81 -11.92 13.51 -1.44
CA GLN A 81 -11.97 12.06 -1.56
C GLN A 81 -10.59 11.45 -1.75
N VAL A 82 -10.47 10.18 -1.35
CA VAL A 82 -9.31 9.33 -1.61
C VAL A 82 -9.65 8.42 -2.79
N ASP A 83 -8.69 8.18 -3.68
CA ASP A 83 -8.83 7.17 -4.72
C ASP A 83 -8.96 5.77 -4.08
N LEU A 84 -10.14 5.17 -4.22
CA LEU A 84 -10.48 3.86 -3.65
C LEU A 84 -10.19 2.70 -4.63
N LEU A 85 -9.86 3.00 -5.88
CA LEU A 85 -9.66 2.02 -6.97
C LEU A 85 -8.19 1.74 -7.22
N THR A 86 -7.36 2.76 -7.21
CA THR A 86 -5.92 2.59 -7.41
C THR A 86 -5.28 1.92 -6.19
N PRO A 87 -4.57 0.81 -6.39
CA PRO A 87 -3.86 0.17 -5.30
C PRO A 87 -2.78 1.09 -4.71
N ALA A 88 -2.68 1.13 -3.39
CA ALA A 88 -1.73 1.99 -2.70
C ALA A 88 -0.27 1.58 -3.00
N GLU A 89 0.56 2.58 -3.32
CA GLU A 89 2.01 2.38 -3.52
C GLU A 89 2.68 1.85 -2.25
N ARG A 90 2.32 2.41 -1.11
CA ARG A 90 2.71 1.93 0.23
C ARG A 90 1.46 1.47 0.97
N LYS A 91 1.29 0.16 1.12
CA LYS A 91 0.10 -0.43 1.74
C LYS A 91 0.30 -0.56 3.25
N ILE A 92 -0.42 0.28 4.01
CA ILE A 92 -0.47 0.19 5.48
C ILE A 92 -1.86 -0.36 5.86
N THR A 93 -1.88 -1.52 6.52
CA THR A 93 -3.13 -2.09 7.02
C THR A 93 -3.49 -1.49 8.36
N GLU A 94 -4.78 -1.50 8.74
CA GLU A 94 -5.24 -1.05 10.05
C GLU A 94 -4.48 -1.74 11.20
N LYS A 95 -4.29 -3.06 11.09
CA LYS A 95 -3.51 -3.82 12.06
C LYS A 95 -2.08 -3.29 12.21
N GLU A 96 -1.44 -2.91 11.12
CA GLU A 96 -0.09 -2.34 11.11
C GLU A 96 -0.07 -0.94 11.72
N TYR A 97 -1.05 -0.11 11.37
CA TYR A 97 -1.23 1.23 11.94
C TYR A 97 -1.33 1.19 13.48
N TRP A 98 -2.22 0.34 13.99
CA TRP A 98 -2.38 0.20 15.45
C TRP A 98 -1.16 -0.44 16.13
N ALA A 99 -0.44 -1.35 15.45
CA ALA A 99 0.82 -1.90 15.96
C ALA A 99 1.90 -0.81 16.06
N GLN A 100 2.00 0.06 15.05
CA GLN A 100 2.90 1.22 15.04
C GLN A 100 2.60 2.16 16.22
N ARG A 101 1.33 2.56 16.40
CA ARG A 101 0.92 3.45 17.50
C ARG A 101 1.24 2.89 18.87
N ARG A 102 0.80 1.64 19.14
CA ARG A 102 1.09 0.98 20.41
C ARG A 102 2.59 0.77 20.66
N GLY A 103 3.34 0.50 19.59
CA GLY A 103 4.80 0.39 19.68
C GLY A 103 5.45 1.72 20.01
N GLN A 104 5.01 2.81 19.37
CA GLN A 104 5.51 4.16 19.64
C GLN A 104 5.21 4.59 21.08
N GLU A 105 3.99 4.41 21.57
CA GLU A 105 3.62 4.73 22.96
C GLU A 105 4.50 4.01 24.00
N LYS A 106 4.80 2.73 23.74
CA LYS A 106 5.71 1.96 24.62
C LYS A 106 7.14 2.50 24.58
N LEU A 107 7.62 2.84 23.40
CA LEU A 107 8.95 3.41 23.20
C LEU A 107 9.07 4.78 23.87
N ASP A 108 8.06 5.62 23.73
CA ASP A 108 8.03 6.96 24.33
C ASP A 108 8.06 6.89 25.85
N LYS A 109 7.27 5.99 26.46
CA LYS A 109 7.29 5.73 27.91
C LYS A 109 8.66 5.25 28.38
N LEU A 110 9.30 4.33 27.61
CA LEU A 110 10.62 3.84 27.92
C LEU A 110 11.67 4.96 27.82
N ASN A 111 11.62 5.74 26.75
CA ASN A 111 12.54 6.85 26.52
C ASN A 111 12.39 7.96 27.58
N GLN A 112 11.18 8.22 28.02
CA GLN A 112 10.92 9.16 29.11
C GLN A 112 11.60 8.68 30.41
N LYS A 113 11.39 7.40 30.77
CA LYS A 113 12.03 6.80 31.95
C LYS A 113 13.56 6.83 31.86
N MET A 114 14.10 6.50 30.66
CA MET A 114 15.57 6.58 30.46
C MET A 114 16.10 8.00 30.68
N LYS A 115 15.37 9.04 30.22
CA LYS A 115 15.75 10.45 30.45
C LYS A 115 15.70 10.83 31.93
N GLU A 116 14.67 10.38 32.64
CA GLU A 116 14.57 10.57 34.12
C GLU A 116 15.76 9.94 34.86
N ASP A 117 16.24 8.79 34.36
CA ASP A 117 17.43 8.08 34.88
C ASP A 117 18.76 8.68 34.33
N GLY A 118 18.73 9.79 33.59
CA GLY A 118 19.93 10.44 33.01
C GLY A 118 20.52 9.72 31.80
N ILE A 119 19.81 8.78 31.21
CA ILE A 119 20.24 7.99 30.05
C ILE A 119 19.68 8.58 28.75
N THR A 120 20.54 8.84 27.76
CA THR A 120 20.11 9.32 26.46
C THR A 120 19.51 8.19 25.63
N PRO A 121 18.23 8.27 25.18
CA PRO A 121 17.61 7.26 24.33
C PRO A 121 18.33 7.10 22.99
N LYS A 122 18.58 5.88 22.55
CA LYS A 122 19.21 5.59 21.24
C LYS A 122 18.23 5.62 20.07
N GLY A 123 16.94 5.40 20.31
CA GLY A 123 15.91 5.38 19.29
C GLY A 123 14.66 6.12 19.75
N THR A 124 14.12 6.97 18.89
CA THR A 124 12.91 7.77 19.19
C THR A 124 11.71 7.35 18.35
N ARG A 125 11.91 6.56 17.31
CA ARG A 125 10.86 6.12 16.39
C ARG A 125 10.73 4.60 16.39
N TYR A 126 9.54 4.11 16.72
CA TYR A 126 9.22 2.71 16.59
C TYR A 126 8.98 2.36 15.12
N GLN A 127 9.55 1.24 14.67
CA GLN A 127 9.44 0.76 13.30
C GLN A 127 8.83 -0.64 13.29
N THR A 128 7.75 -0.84 12.52
CA THR A 128 7.19 -2.17 12.31
C THR A 128 8.07 -2.98 11.35
N GLU A 129 8.01 -4.32 11.41
CA GLU A 129 8.74 -5.19 10.48
C GLU A 129 8.44 -4.88 9.00
N LYS A 130 7.19 -4.56 8.68
CA LYS A 130 6.82 -4.16 7.31
C LYS A 130 7.39 -2.80 6.94
N GLN A 131 7.42 -1.85 7.87
CA GLN A 131 8.02 -0.56 7.62
C GLN A 131 9.53 -0.70 7.42
N PHE A 132 10.19 -1.52 8.22
CA PHE A 132 11.60 -1.85 8.02
C PHE A 132 11.87 -2.43 6.63
N LEU A 133 11.03 -3.40 6.17
CA LEU A 133 11.16 -3.96 4.84
C LEU A 133 10.99 -2.89 3.75
N ARG A 134 9.98 -2.01 3.87
CA ARG A 134 9.77 -0.93 2.90
C ARG A 134 10.97 0.00 2.79
N ASP A 135 11.48 0.44 3.94
CA ASP A 135 12.60 1.38 3.98
C ASP A 135 13.88 0.74 3.42
N ALA A 136 14.14 -0.53 3.73
CA ALA A 136 15.28 -1.29 3.20
C ALA A 136 15.16 -1.53 1.69
N ILE A 137 13.95 -1.85 1.20
CA ILE A 137 13.67 -2.05 -0.22
C ILE A 137 13.83 -0.73 -0.99
N ASP A 138 13.29 0.37 -0.47
CA ASP A 138 13.42 1.70 -1.09
C ASP A 138 14.89 2.12 -1.18
N ASP A 139 15.69 1.89 -0.13
CA ASP A 139 17.11 2.19 -0.15
C ASP A 139 17.88 1.30 -1.16
N ALA A 140 17.66 -0.02 -1.14
CA ALA A 140 18.32 -0.93 -2.07
C ALA A 140 17.92 -0.64 -3.53
N ALA A 141 16.64 -0.36 -3.79
CA ALA A 141 16.14 -0.06 -5.12
C ALA A 141 16.67 1.28 -5.67
N SER A 142 17.06 2.23 -4.82
CA SER A 142 17.59 3.53 -5.26
C SER A 142 18.91 3.42 -6.03
N THR A 143 19.67 2.35 -5.83
CA THR A 143 21.00 2.16 -6.43
C THR A 143 21.12 0.91 -7.31
N ALA A 144 20.30 -0.11 -7.05
CA ALA A 144 20.35 -1.37 -7.78
C ALA A 144 19.91 -1.21 -9.25
N ARG A 145 20.61 -1.90 -10.15
CA ARG A 145 20.36 -1.90 -11.60
C ARG A 145 19.89 -3.27 -12.12
N SER A 146 19.88 -4.27 -11.24
CA SER A 146 19.36 -5.60 -11.56
C SER A 146 18.78 -6.26 -10.30
N PRO A 147 17.93 -7.30 -10.46
CA PRO A 147 17.44 -8.09 -9.34
C PRO A 147 18.54 -8.76 -8.51
N GLU A 148 19.65 -9.15 -9.14
CA GLU A 148 20.80 -9.77 -8.47
C GLU A 148 21.52 -8.77 -7.58
N GLU A 149 21.80 -7.56 -8.11
CA GLU A 149 22.39 -6.46 -7.34
C GLU A 149 21.49 -6.03 -6.18
N PHE A 150 20.19 -5.92 -6.44
CA PHE A 150 19.19 -5.64 -5.44
C PHE A 150 19.16 -6.70 -4.32
N SER A 151 19.16 -7.98 -4.69
CA SER A 151 19.21 -9.09 -3.73
C SER A 151 20.44 -9.04 -2.85
N LYS A 152 21.59 -8.74 -3.45
CA LYS A 152 22.88 -8.63 -2.74
C LYS A 152 22.86 -7.49 -1.71
N ILE A 153 22.37 -6.30 -2.10
CA ILE A 153 22.26 -5.15 -1.19
C ILE A 153 21.31 -5.47 0.00
N LEU A 154 20.17 -6.10 -0.28
CA LEU A 154 19.22 -6.49 0.75
C LEU A 154 19.81 -7.48 1.77
N ASP A 155 20.58 -8.44 1.30
CA ASP A 155 21.21 -9.45 2.18
C ASP A 155 22.39 -8.86 2.96
N GLU A 156 23.34 -8.21 2.30
CA GLU A 156 24.54 -7.67 2.93
C GLU A 156 24.26 -6.54 3.94
N LYS A 157 23.34 -5.61 3.59
CA LYS A 157 23.09 -4.43 4.43
C LYS A 157 21.98 -4.62 5.45
N TYR A 158 20.95 -5.40 5.11
CA TYR A 158 19.73 -5.52 5.92
C TYR A 158 19.42 -6.93 6.39
N HIS A 159 20.18 -7.94 5.97
CA HIS A 159 19.95 -9.37 6.25
C HIS A 159 18.54 -9.82 5.84
N ILE A 160 18.01 -9.23 4.75
CA ILE A 160 16.71 -9.57 4.17
C ILE A 160 16.93 -10.58 3.05
N ILE A 161 16.28 -11.75 3.17
CA ILE A 161 16.32 -12.73 2.10
C ILE A 161 15.24 -12.38 1.07
N PHE A 162 15.70 -12.11 -0.15
CA PHE A 162 14.85 -11.85 -1.31
C PHE A 162 14.58 -13.15 -2.09
N LYS A 163 13.34 -13.32 -2.52
CA LYS A 163 12.92 -14.50 -3.30
C LYS A 163 12.00 -14.11 -4.43
N ILE A 164 12.31 -14.62 -5.62
CA ILE A 164 11.45 -14.56 -6.81
C ILE A 164 10.75 -15.90 -6.98
N SER A 165 9.43 -15.92 -7.09
CA SER A 165 8.64 -17.12 -7.34
C SER A 165 7.40 -16.80 -8.15
N ARG A 166 7.24 -17.39 -9.33
CA ARG A 166 6.09 -17.17 -10.23
C ARG A 166 5.82 -15.67 -10.47
N ASN A 167 6.83 -14.92 -10.85
CA ASN A 167 6.79 -13.48 -11.06
C ASN A 167 6.26 -12.70 -9.84
N ARG A 168 6.64 -13.14 -8.63
CA ARG A 168 6.32 -12.44 -7.39
C ARG A 168 7.57 -12.24 -6.56
N TYR A 169 7.81 -11.01 -6.22
CA TYR A 169 8.85 -10.63 -5.28
C TYR A 169 8.36 -10.84 -3.85
N SER A 170 9.18 -11.47 -3.04
CA SER A 170 8.89 -11.79 -1.65
C SER A 170 10.12 -11.57 -0.78
N TYR A 171 9.92 -11.07 0.41
CA TYR A 171 10.96 -10.60 1.32
C TYR A 171 10.81 -11.28 2.66
N LEU A 172 11.90 -11.79 3.21
CA LEU A 172 11.96 -12.38 4.54
C LEU A 172 12.71 -11.43 5.48
N HIS A 173 11.98 -10.83 6.41
CA HIS A 173 12.55 -10.01 7.48
C HIS A 173 13.42 -10.88 8.41
N PRO A 174 14.58 -10.40 8.92
CA PRO A 174 15.48 -11.21 9.79
C PRO A 174 14.79 -11.82 11.02
N GLY A 175 13.80 -11.14 11.58
CA GLY A 175 13.03 -11.61 12.75
C GLY A 175 11.82 -12.49 12.40
N ARG A 176 11.64 -12.95 11.14
CA ARG A 176 10.46 -13.71 10.73
C ARG A 176 10.82 -15.09 10.15
N LYS A 177 9.83 -15.98 10.21
CA LYS A 177 9.90 -17.32 9.56
C LYS A 177 9.11 -17.38 8.25
N LYS A 178 8.33 -16.34 7.91
CA LYS A 178 7.46 -16.33 6.73
C LYS A 178 7.74 -15.11 5.87
N TYR A 179 7.82 -15.34 4.56
CA TYR A 179 7.98 -14.28 3.57
C TYR A 179 6.75 -13.36 3.51
N ILE A 180 7.00 -12.09 3.24
CA ILE A 180 5.99 -11.09 2.91
C ILE A 180 6.12 -10.78 1.42
N THR A 181 5.02 -10.89 0.66
CA THR A 181 5.00 -10.56 -0.76
C THR A 181 5.03 -9.05 -0.97
N GLY A 182 5.61 -8.58 -2.07
CA GLY A 182 5.64 -7.16 -2.43
C GLY A 182 4.25 -6.51 -2.43
N ARG A 183 3.23 -7.20 -2.96
CA ARG A 183 1.82 -6.73 -2.93
C ARG A 183 1.28 -6.45 -1.52
N ASN A 184 1.79 -7.13 -0.51
CA ASN A 184 1.41 -6.89 0.88
C ASN A 184 2.11 -5.68 1.51
N LEU A 185 3.17 -5.18 0.88
CA LEU A 185 3.87 -3.96 1.24
C LEU A 185 3.35 -2.75 0.47
N GLY A 186 2.89 -2.96 -0.78
CA GLY A 186 2.38 -1.96 -1.71
C GLY A 186 2.81 -2.24 -3.14
N THR A 187 2.26 -1.50 -4.13
CA THR A 187 2.60 -1.70 -5.55
C THR A 187 4.05 -1.34 -5.86
N ARG A 188 4.63 -0.38 -5.13
CA ARG A 188 6.03 0.03 -5.24
C ARG A 188 7.05 -1.10 -4.98
N TYR A 189 6.62 -2.16 -4.28
CA TYR A 189 7.46 -3.29 -3.87
C TYR A 189 7.21 -4.55 -4.70
N THR A 190 6.50 -4.41 -5.82
CA THR A 190 6.22 -5.50 -6.77
C THR A 190 7.30 -5.59 -7.84
N GLU A 191 7.35 -6.72 -8.52
CA GLU A 191 8.28 -6.98 -9.63
C GLU A 191 8.19 -5.92 -10.71
N ASP A 192 6.97 -5.65 -11.21
CA ASP A 192 6.74 -4.71 -12.33
C ASP A 192 7.29 -3.29 -12.03
N PHE A 193 7.13 -2.84 -10.79
CA PHE A 193 7.60 -1.52 -10.38
C PHE A 193 9.14 -1.50 -10.24
N LEU A 194 9.69 -2.50 -9.57
CA LEU A 194 11.14 -2.56 -9.30
C LEU A 194 11.96 -2.78 -10.56
N LEU A 195 11.48 -3.58 -11.52
CA LEU A 195 12.16 -3.73 -12.81
C LEU A 195 12.26 -2.41 -13.56
N LYS A 196 11.19 -1.60 -13.57
CA LYS A 196 11.23 -0.24 -14.16
C LYS A 196 12.25 0.64 -13.46
N THR A 197 12.28 0.60 -12.12
CA THR A 197 13.27 1.37 -11.34
C THR A 197 14.70 0.95 -11.69
N PHE A 198 14.98 -0.34 -11.85
CA PHE A 198 16.32 -0.83 -12.24
C PHE A 198 16.71 -0.39 -13.66
N GLU A 199 15.74 -0.37 -14.59
CA GLU A 199 15.97 0.15 -15.93
C GLU A 199 16.31 1.64 -15.93
N GLU A 200 15.58 2.43 -15.12
CA GLU A 200 15.83 3.87 -14.95
C GLU A 200 17.22 4.12 -14.35
N ASN A 201 17.58 3.40 -13.29
CA ASN A 201 18.91 3.48 -12.68
C ASN A 201 20.02 3.13 -13.67
N THR A 202 19.79 2.15 -14.54
CA THR A 202 20.75 1.74 -15.57
C THR A 202 20.95 2.83 -16.62
N LYS A 203 19.89 3.51 -17.05
CA LYS A 203 19.94 4.64 -18.00
C LYS A 203 20.70 5.81 -17.39
N SER A 204 20.31 6.25 -16.19
CA SER A 204 20.96 7.37 -15.50
C SER A 204 22.46 7.12 -15.28
N HIS A 205 22.85 5.88 -14.96
CA HIS A 205 24.26 5.53 -14.79
C HIS A 205 25.05 5.57 -16.12
N LYS A 206 24.43 5.24 -17.26
CA LYS A 206 25.07 5.34 -18.58
C LYS A 206 25.28 6.79 -18.97
N GLU A 207 24.24 7.62 -18.79
CA GLU A 207 24.30 9.06 -19.07
C GLU A 207 25.40 9.75 -18.26
N GLN A 208 25.48 9.47 -16.96
CA GLN A 208 26.54 10.00 -16.10
C GLN A 208 27.95 9.55 -16.55
N LYS A 209 28.10 8.31 -17.01
CA LYS A 209 29.39 7.83 -17.54
C LYS A 209 29.78 8.53 -18.84
N GLU A 210 28.82 8.74 -19.73
CA GLU A 210 29.05 9.44 -20.99
C GLU A 210 29.46 10.91 -20.75
N GLU A 211 28.76 11.61 -19.85
CA GLU A 211 29.11 12.98 -19.46
C GLU A 211 30.53 13.09 -18.85
N ILE A 212 30.93 12.13 -18.00
CA ILE A 212 32.27 12.11 -17.42
C ILE A 212 33.34 11.88 -18.49
N LEU A 213 33.07 10.98 -19.46
CA LEU A 213 33.98 10.70 -20.57
C LEU A 213 34.15 11.90 -21.52
N GLU A 214 33.06 12.61 -21.80
CA GLU A 214 33.10 13.84 -22.61
C GLU A 214 33.89 14.96 -21.92
N GLN A 215 33.77 15.11 -20.60
CA GLN A 215 34.54 16.11 -19.83
C GLN A 215 36.03 15.75 -19.69
N GLN A 216 36.41 14.50 -19.86
CA GLN A 216 37.80 14.03 -19.80
C GLN A 216 38.49 13.97 -21.17
N SER A 217 37.79 14.22 -22.28
CA SER A 217 38.38 14.30 -23.63
C SER A 217 39.20 15.62 -23.74
N PRO A 218 40.51 15.57 -23.93
CA PRO A 218 41.31 16.76 -24.07
C PRO A 218 40.94 17.47 -25.36
N ASN A 219 40.62 18.78 -25.26
CA ASN A 219 40.54 19.70 -26.40
C ASN A 219 41.90 19.70 -27.11
N THR A 220 42.09 18.88 -28.08
CA THR A 220 43.16 19.02 -29.06
C THR A 220 42.77 20.13 -30.03
N SER A 221 42.88 21.37 -29.60
CA SER A 221 42.96 22.49 -30.52
C SER A 221 44.33 22.39 -31.18
N THR A 222 44.34 21.91 -32.40
CA THR A 222 45.47 21.99 -33.28
C THR A 222 45.49 23.41 -33.84
N ASP A 223 46.32 24.27 -33.26
CA ASP A 223 46.74 25.51 -33.93
C ASP A 223 47.64 25.15 -35.10
N LEU A 224 47.21 25.57 -36.29
CA LEU A 224 48.00 25.67 -37.52
C LEU A 224 47.87 27.06 -38.07
#